data_bf96dd635de6243a9cbcfb84aa57e397
#
_entry.id   bf96dd635de6243a9cbcfb84aa57e397
#
_cell.length_a   1.000
_cell.length_b   1.000
_cell.length_c   1.000
_cell.angle_alpha   90.00
_cell.angle_beta   90.00
_cell.angle_gamma   90.00
#
_symmetry.space_group_name_H-M   'P 1'
#
loop_
_entity.id
_entity.type
_entity.pdbx_description
1 polymer ?
#
loop_
_entity_poly.entity_id
_entity_poly.type
_entity_poly.pdbx_seq_one_letter_code
_entity_poly.pdbx_strand_id
1 'polypeptide(L)'
;MKSSSKQKATDKAEAILTGAMQEFMACGYAAASMDRIAMAAGVSKPTLYSYFQGKEGLFTALIQQMSQSDRILDEARFLQHPIHDSLKLMAIDFLDKFSGDQPLLSLFRLIIGESGRFPDLAQTFVRNFEQPVLEKLSYLLAQHPDLKVADPEVTARLFVGSMVHYGIIQEILHGRAILPMDRDRFVDGLIKLIVS
;
A
#
# COMPACT_ATOMS: atom_id res chain seq x y z
N MET A 1 34.69 1.64 6.37
CA MET A 1 34.46 2.14 4.99
C MET A 1 33.29 1.46 4.25
N LYS A 2 32.97 0.18 4.45
CA LYS A 2 31.82 -0.51 3.79
C LYS A 2 30.42 0.02 4.20
N SER A 3 30.23 0.55 5.43
CA SER A 3 28.94 1.08 5.92
C SER A 3 28.52 2.37 5.20
N SER A 4 29.47 3.30 4.95
CA SER A 4 29.18 4.60 4.30
C SER A 4 28.80 4.46 2.80
N SER A 5 29.34 3.46 2.10
CA SER A 5 29.01 3.24 0.68
C SER A 5 27.63 2.59 0.52
N LYS A 6 27.25 1.69 1.43
CA LYS A 6 25.92 1.06 1.46
C LYS A 6 24.83 2.11 1.77
N GLN A 7 25.08 3.01 2.73
CA GLN A 7 24.15 4.08 3.07
C GLN A 7 23.92 5.01 1.87
N LYS A 8 25.00 5.49 1.22
CA LYS A 8 24.88 6.32 0.01
C LYS A 8 24.15 5.67 -1.15
N ALA A 9 24.23 4.34 -1.29
CA ALA A 9 23.50 3.60 -2.30
C ALA A 9 22.00 3.55 -1.97
N THR A 10 21.64 3.33 -0.70
CA THR A 10 20.26 3.38 -0.21
C THR A 10 19.65 4.76 -0.41
N ASP A 11 20.34 5.82 0.00
CA ASP A 11 19.87 7.21 -0.12
C ASP A 11 19.59 7.58 -1.60
N LYS A 12 20.42 7.08 -2.53
CA LYS A 12 20.19 7.29 -3.97
C LYS A 12 18.98 6.53 -4.49
N ALA A 13 18.80 5.27 -4.06
CA ALA A 13 17.63 4.48 -4.46
C ALA A 13 16.33 5.16 -3.96
N GLU A 14 16.30 5.65 -2.73
CA GLU A 14 15.16 6.38 -2.16
C GLU A 14 14.88 7.68 -2.93
N ALA A 15 15.91 8.46 -3.26
CA ALA A 15 15.76 9.68 -4.07
C ALA A 15 15.17 9.37 -5.46
N ILE A 16 15.61 8.28 -6.10
CA ILE A 16 15.07 7.84 -7.38
C ILE A 16 13.59 7.43 -7.25
N LEU A 17 13.22 6.67 -6.24
CA LEU A 17 11.84 6.25 -6.00
C LEU A 17 10.93 7.44 -5.70
N THR A 18 11.41 8.41 -4.93
CA THR A 18 10.69 9.67 -4.70
C THR A 18 10.45 10.43 -6.00
N GLY A 19 11.47 10.61 -6.83
CA GLY A 19 11.35 11.25 -8.14
C GLY A 19 10.43 10.49 -9.10
N ALA A 20 10.46 9.16 -9.05
CA ALA A 20 9.57 8.32 -9.85
C ALA A 20 8.10 8.47 -9.43
N MET A 21 7.81 8.49 -8.12
CA MET A 21 6.47 8.73 -7.62
C MET A 21 5.94 10.09 -8.05
N GLN A 22 6.75 11.15 -7.90
CA GLN A 22 6.38 12.50 -8.33
C GLN A 22 6.06 12.55 -9.82
N GLU A 23 6.89 11.94 -10.68
CA GLU A 23 6.69 11.91 -12.12
C GLU A 23 5.43 11.12 -12.51
N PHE A 24 5.21 9.93 -11.90
CA PHE A 24 4.02 9.14 -12.15
C PHE A 24 2.74 9.86 -11.73
N MET A 25 2.77 10.60 -10.62
CA MET A 25 1.63 11.40 -10.18
C MET A 25 1.36 12.62 -11.07
N ALA A 26 2.41 13.24 -11.59
CA ALA A 26 2.29 14.45 -12.38
C ALA A 26 1.72 14.19 -13.78
N CYS A 27 2.07 13.08 -14.42
CA CYS A 27 1.74 12.85 -15.83
C CYS A 27 1.16 11.45 -16.15
N GLY A 28 0.92 10.61 -15.13
CA GLY A 28 0.51 9.21 -15.28
C GLY A 28 1.66 8.30 -15.68
N TYR A 29 1.42 6.99 -15.59
CA TYR A 29 2.44 5.99 -15.90
C TYR A 29 2.89 6.02 -17.36
N ALA A 30 1.93 6.20 -18.30
CA ALA A 30 2.22 6.19 -19.73
C ALA A 30 3.21 7.28 -20.14
N ALA A 31 2.94 8.53 -19.73
CA ALA A 31 3.71 9.70 -20.13
C ALA A 31 4.97 9.94 -19.28
N ALA A 32 5.15 9.22 -18.19
CA ALA A 32 6.33 9.33 -17.35
C ALA A 32 7.61 8.96 -18.09
N SER A 33 8.66 9.75 -17.86
CA SER A 33 9.93 9.67 -18.57
C SER A 33 11.09 9.37 -17.62
N MET A 34 11.91 8.36 -17.99
CA MET A 34 13.13 8.03 -17.24
C MET A 34 14.10 9.22 -17.16
N ASP A 35 14.10 10.11 -18.15
CA ASP A 35 14.94 11.30 -18.13
C ASP A 35 14.46 12.33 -17.10
N ARG A 36 13.14 12.55 -17.01
CA ARG A 36 12.56 13.44 -16.00
C ARG A 36 12.72 12.87 -14.59
N ILE A 37 12.56 11.55 -14.43
CA ILE A 37 12.82 10.88 -13.15
C ILE A 37 14.27 11.05 -12.72
N ALA A 38 15.23 10.83 -13.61
CA ALA A 38 16.65 11.02 -13.31
C ALA A 38 16.96 12.46 -12.90
N MET A 39 16.38 13.43 -13.60
CA MET A 39 16.51 14.85 -13.27
C MET A 39 15.90 15.19 -11.90
N ALA A 40 14.69 14.72 -11.62
CA ALA A 40 14.00 14.94 -10.34
C ALA A 40 14.77 14.32 -9.16
N ALA A 41 15.39 13.15 -9.38
CA ALA A 41 16.21 12.45 -8.37
C ALA A 41 17.64 12.99 -8.24
N GLY A 42 18.06 13.93 -9.09
CA GLY A 42 19.43 14.46 -9.08
C GLY A 42 20.49 13.43 -9.46
N VAL A 43 20.15 12.44 -10.30
CA VAL A 43 21.07 11.40 -10.75
C VAL A 43 21.22 11.38 -12.27
N SER A 44 22.31 10.77 -12.77
CA SER A 44 22.45 10.56 -14.21
C SER A 44 21.55 9.41 -14.69
N LYS A 45 21.13 9.45 -15.98
CA LYS A 45 20.36 8.38 -16.61
C LYS A 45 21.03 7.01 -16.49
N PRO A 46 22.35 6.85 -16.76
CA PRO A 46 23.04 5.59 -16.51
C PRO A 46 22.96 5.12 -15.06
N THR A 47 23.04 6.05 -14.09
CA THR A 47 22.86 5.73 -12.67
C THR A 47 21.46 5.19 -12.41
N LEU A 48 20.41 5.85 -12.92
CA LEU A 48 19.04 5.39 -12.79
C LEU A 48 18.86 3.96 -13.30
N TYR A 49 19.36 3.67 -14.52
CA TYR A 49 19.27 2.33 -15.12
C TYR A 49 20.11 1.27 -14.39
N SER A 50 21.16 1.67 -13.68
CA SER A 50 21.94 0.73 -12.85
C SER A 50 21.19 0.26 -11.60
N TYR A 51 20.20 1.05 -11.12
CA TYR A 51 19.36 0.68 -9.99
C TYR A 51 18.06 -0.01 -10.43
N PHE A 52 17.44 0.45 -11.53
CA PHE A 52 16.11 0.01 -11.95
C PHE A 52 16.07 -0.21 -13.47
N GLN A 53 15.50 -1.33 -13.89
CA GLN A 53 15.41 -1.75 -15.29
C GLN A 53 14.30 -1.07 -16.09
N GLY A 54 14.10 0.24 -15.90
CA GLY A 54 13.04 0.99 -16.58
C GLY A 54 11.86 1.31 -15.68
N LYS A 55 10.76 1.80 -16.28
CA LYS A 55 9.56 2.24 -15.55
C LYS A 55 8.90 1.12 -14.74
N GLU A 56 8.86 -0.08 -15.29
CA GLU A 56 8.29 -1.26 -14.62
C GLU A 56 9.07 -1.64 -13.36
N GLY A 57 10.40 -1.62 -13.45
CA GLY A 57 11.28 -1.87 -12.30
C GLY A 57 11.11 -0.81 -11.21
N LEU A 58 10.99 0.46 -11.59
CA LEU A 58 10.69 1.55 -10.65
C LEU A 58 9.34 1.37 -9.98
N PHE A 59 8.30 1.07 -10.75
CA PHE A 59 6.96 0.85 -10.22
C PHE A 59 6.92 -0.34 -9.25
N THR A 60 7.55 -1.46 -9.62
CA THR A 60 7.67 -2.63 -8.75
C THR A 60 8.37 -2.29 -7.44
N ALA A 61 9.47 -1.53 -7.51
CA ALA A 61 10.22 -1.12 -6.32
C ALA A 61 9.42 -0.16 -5.42
N LEU A 62 8.63 0.75 -6.00
CA LEU A 62 7.71 1.61 -5.24
C LEU A 62 6.68 0.79 -4.47
N ILE A 63 6.05 -0.19 -5.12
CA ILE A 63 5.09 -1.09 -4.47
C ILE A 63 5.77 -1.88 -3.34
N GLN A 64 6.96 -2.43 -3.58
CA GLN A 64 7.69 -3.19 -2.57
C GLN A 64 8.11 -2.32 -1.37
N GLN A 65 8.52 -1.08 -1.61
CA GLN A 65 8.82 -0.12 -0.55
C GLN A 65 7.60 0.14 0.34
N MET A 66 6.43 0.29 -0.25
CA MET A 66 5.18 0.50 0.49
C MET A 66 4.78 -0.75 1.28
N SER A 67 4.91 -1.93 0.69
CA SER A 67 4.64 -3.20 1.37
C SER A 67 5.57 -3.46 2.56
N GLN A 68 6.84 -3.07 2.47
CA GLN A 68 7.82 -3.24 3.55
C GLN A 68 7.67 -2.22 4.69
N SER A 69 7.03 -1.08 4.43
CA SER A 69 6.79 -0.04 5.44
C SER A 69 5.73 -0.44 6.46
N ASP A 70 5.02 -1.54 6.20
CA ASP A 70 3.88 -1.97 7.02
C ASP A 70 4.33 -2.81 8.23
N ARG A 71 4.71 -2.11 9.31
CA ARG A 71 4.79 -2.69 10.66
C ARG A 71 3.42 -3.14 11.22
N ILE A 72 2.35 -2.93 10.46
CA ILE A 72 0.97 -3.16 10.88
C ILE A 72 0.70 -4.65 11.09
N LEU A 73 1.32 -5.49 10.26
CA LEU A 73 1.22 -6.94 10.34
C LEU A 73 2.40 -7.55 11.12
N ASP A 74 2.84 -6.87 12.19
CA ASP A 74 3.74 -7.47 13.18
C ASP A 74 3.01 -8.59 13.89
N GLU A 75 3.45 -9.81 13.64
CA GLU A 75 2.83 -11.04 14.12
C GLU A 75 2.78 -11.10 15.66
N ALA A 76 3.90 -10.77 16.31
CA ALA A 76 3.99 -10.80 17.76
C ALA A 76 3.00 -9.82 18.39
N ARG A 77 2.93 -8.61 17.85
CA ARG A 77 2.00 -7.59 18.32
C ARG A 77 0.55 -7.98 18.05
N PHE A 78 0.24 -8.50 16.85
CA PHE A 78 -1.12 -8.90 16.49
C PHE A 78 -1.66 -10.02 17.40
N LEU A 79 -0.83 -11.04 17.69
CA LEU A 79 -1.25 -12.20 18.48
C LEU A 79 -1.23 -11.98 20.00
N GLN A 80 -0.55 -10.93 20.50
CA GLN A 80 -0.47 -10.60 21.92
C GLN A 80 -1.58 -9.68 22.43
N HIS A 81 -2.27 -8.97 21.54
CA HIS A 81 -3.38 -8.09 21.91
C HIS A 81 -4.72 -8.77 21.66
N PRO A 82 -5.81 -8.36 22.34
CA PRO A 82 -7.16 -8.80 22.02
C PRO A 82 -7.45 -8.57 20.53
N ILE A 83 -8.11 -9.52 19.87
CA ILE A 83 -8.37 -9.47 18.42
C ILE A 83 -9.05 -8.17 17.98
N HIS A 84 -9.99 -7.66 18.80
CA HIS A 84 -10.67 -6.40 18.55
C HIS A 84 -9.66 -5.24 18.41
N ASP A 85 -8.71 -5.13 19.33
CA ASP A 85 -7.73 -4.05 19.37
C ASP A 85 -6.71 -4.18 18.22
N SER A 86 -6.30 -5.41 17.90
CA SER A 86 -5.40 -5.69 16.77
C SER A 86 -6.02 -5.29 15.43
N LEU A 87 -7.28 -5.67 15.18
CA LEU A 87 -8.01 -5.28 13.98
C LEU A 87 -8.27 -3.77 13.93
N LYS A 88 -8.59 -3.15 15.09
CA LYS A 88 -8.83 -1.71 15.17
C LYS A 88 -7.57 -0.89 14.83
N LEU A 89 -6.43 -1.25 15.41
CA LEU A 89 -5.15 -0.60 15.10
C LEU A 89 -4.80 -0.75 13.62
N MET A 90 -5.00 -1.94 13.05
CA MET A 90 -4.75 -2.20 11.64
C MET A 90 -5.66 -1.36 10.73
N ALA A 91 -6.96 -1.30 11.03
CA ALA A 91 -7.93 -0.52 10.27
C ALA A 91 -7.60 0.98 10.30
N ILE A 92 -7.31 1.52 11.48
CA ILE A 92 -6.97 2.93 11.66
C ILE A 92 -5.70 3.28 10.87
N ASP A 93 -4.63 2.50 10.99
CA ASP A 93 -3.39 2.77 10.28
C ASP A 93 -3.56 2.67 8.75
N PHE A 94 -4.33 1.69 8.26
CA PHE A 94 -4.66 1.59 6.84
C PHE A 94 -5.42 2.84 6.36
N LEU A 95 -6.47 3.25 7.08
CA LEU A 95 -7.29 4.40 6.70
C LEU A 95 -6.51 5.72 6.80
N ASP A 96 -5.57 5.84 7.73
CA ASP A 96 -4.66 7.00 7.81
C ASP A 96 -3.75 7.08 6.57
N LYS A 97 -3.19 5.95 6.13
CA LYS A 97 -2.39 5.85 4.91
C LYS A 97 -3.21 6.03 3.63
N PHE A 98 -4.51 5.77 3.71
CA PHE A 98 -5.45 5.89 2.60
C PHE A 98 -6.21 7.23 2.61
N SER A 99 -5.68 8.25 3.27
CA SER A 99 -6.31 9.58 3.37
C SER A 99 -5.36 10.71 3.00
N GLY A 100 -5.92 11.84 2.56
CA GLY A 100 -5.15 13.04 2.21
C GLY A 100 -4.19 12.83 1.04
N ASP A 101 -2.98 13.39 1.14
CA ASP A 101 -1.93 13.31 0.11
C ASP A 101 -0.94 12.15 0.35
N GLN A 102 -1.39 11.09 1.01
CA GLN A 102 -0.54 9.95 1.32
C GLN A 102 -0.13 9.15 0.06
N PRO A 103 1.10 8.61 0.02
CA PRO A 103 1.62 7.88 -1.13
C PRO A 103 0.77 6.67 -1.54
N LEU A 104 0.18 5.96 -0.56
CA LEU A 104 -0.66 4.80 -0.83
C LEU A 104 -1.91 5.18 -1.63
N LEU A 105 -2.62 6.23 -1.21
CA LEU A 105 -3.80 6.74 -1.91
C LEU A 105 -3.46 7.18 -3.35
N SER A 106 -2.34 7.88 -3.50
CA SER A 106 -1.85 8.32 -4.80
C SER A 106 -1.53 7.15 -5.72
N LEU A 107 -0.87 6.11 -5.18
CA LEU A 107 -0.59 4.88 -5.93
C LEU A 107 -1.88 4.16 -6.35
N PHE A 108 -2.87 4.06 -5.46
CA PHE A 108 -4.18 3.47 -5.80
C PHE A 108 -4.87 4.21 -6.93
N ARG A 109 -4.88 5.54 -6.90
CA ARG A 109 -5.44 6.35 -8.01
C ARG A 109 -4.75 6.05 -9.33
N LEU A 110 -3.41 5.97 -9.31
CA LEU A 110 -2.61 5.65 -10.50
C LEU A 110 -2.95 4.26 -11.04
N ILE A 111 -2.97 3.25 -10.18
CA ILE A 111 -3.23 1.85 -10.57
C ILE A 111 -4.64 1.73 -11.16
N ILE A 112 -5.65 2.25 -10.49
CA ILE A 112 -7.04 2.20 -10.98
C ILE A 112 -7.17 2.92 -12.32
N GLY A 113 -6.60 4.12 -12.43
CA GLY A 113 -6.67 4.93 -13.66
C GLY A 113 -5.96 4.30 -14.86
N GLU A 114 -4.88 3.57 -14.63
CA GLU A 114 -4.05 2.99 -15.69
C GLU A 114 -4.30 1.50 -15.93
N SER A 115 -5.05 0.81 -15.07
CA SER A 115 -5.25 -0.65 -15.12
C SER A 115 -5.84 -1.16 -16.43
N GLY A 116 -6.71 -0.39 -17.07
CA GLY A 116 -7.30 -0.74 -18.36
C GLY A 116 -6.31 -0.68 -19.53
N ARG A 117 -5.26 0.16 -19.42
CA ARG A 117 -4.22 0.33 -20.45
C ARG A 117 -2.98 -0.52 -20.18
N PHE A 118 -2.69 -0.75 -18.90
CA PHE A 118 -1.51 -1.47 -18.42
C PHE A 118 -1.93 -2.55 -17.40
N PRO A 119 -2.54 -3.66 -17.84
CA PRO A 119 -2.97 -4.72 -16.92
C PRO A 119 -1.81 -5.33 -16.14
N ASP A 120 -0.60 -5.40 -16.71
CA ASP A 120 0.59 -5.92 -16.02
C ASP A 120 1.00 -5.05 -14.83
N LEU A 121 0.78 -3.73 -14.92
CA LEU A 121 0.99 -2.79 -13.81
C LEU A 121 0.06 -3.13 -12.62
N ALA A 122 -1.23 -3.33 -12.91
CA ALA A 122 -2.20 -3.71 -11.88
C ALA A 122 -1.88 -5.10 -11.28
N GLN A 123 -1.50 -6.07 -12.11
CA GLN A 123 -1.09 -7.40 -11.64
C GLN A 123 0.20 -7.33 -10.78
N THR A 124 1.11 -6.42 -11.10
CA THR A 124 2.32 -6.20 -10.29
C THR A 124 1.95 -5.70 -8.89
N PHE A 125 0.97 -4.80 -8.77
CA PHE A 125 0.44 -4.39 -7.47
C PHE A 125 -0.20 -5.57 -6.72
N VAL A 126 -1.04 -6.34 -7.39
CA VAL A 126 -1.69 -7.50 -6.75
C VAL A 126 -0.64 -8.49 -6.22
N ARG A 127 0.37 -8.85 -7.03
CA ARG A 127 1.41 -9.81 -6.61
C ARG A 127 2.33 -9.31 -5.50
N ASN A 128 2.69 -8.03 -5.51
CA ASN A 128 3.73 -7.51 -4.61
C ASN A 128 3.19 -6.74 -3.40
N PHE A 129 1.90 -6.43 -3.37
CA PHE A 129 1.26 -5.73 -2.24
C PHE A 129 0.04 -6.47 -1.71
N GLU A 130 -1.00 -6.63 -2.53
CA GLU A 130 -2.30 -7.15 -2.07
C GLU A 130 -2.19 -8.61 -1.61
N GLN A 131 -1.59 -9.48 -2.42
CA GLN A 131 -1.45 -10.90 -2.10
C GLN A 131 -0.67 -11.14 -0.80
N PRO A 132 0.53 -10.57 -0.56
CA PRO A 132 1.25 -10.73 0.70
C PRO A 132 0.47 -10.22 1.92
N VAL A 133 -0.26 -9.12 1.78
CA VAL A 133 -1.10 -8.57 2.86
C VAL A 133 -2.22 -9.55 3.22
N LEU A 134 -2.95 -10.04 2.22
CA LEU A 134 -4.05 -10.99 2.44
C LEU A 134 -3.56 -12.32 3.00
N GLU A 135 -2.47 -12.88 2.47
CA GLU A 135 -1.87 -14.13 3.00
C GLU A 135 -1.46 -13.98 4.45
N LYS A 136 -0.76 -12.88 4.80
CA LYS A 136 -0.33 -12.63 6.17
C LYS A 136 -1.51 -12.40 7.12
N LEU A 137 -2.51 -11.60 6.72
CA LEU A 137 -3.69 -11.37 7.53
C LEU A 137 -4.50 -12.66 7.73
N SER A 138 -4.70 -13.46 6.67
CA SER A 138 -5.38 -14.76 6.75
C SER A 138 -4.68 -15.69 7.75
N TYR A 139 -3.35 -15.76 7.70
CA TYR A 139 -2.55 -16.52 8.65
C TYR A 139 -2.76 -16.01 10.09
N LEU A 140 -2.68 -14.70 10.32
CA LEU A 140 -2.85 -14.11 11.66
C LEU A 140 -4.25 -14.34 12.22
N LEU A 141 -5.29 -14.22 11.42
CA LEU A 141 -6.67 -14.52 11.82
C LEU A 141 -6.85 -15.99 12.19
N ALA A 142 -6.22 -16.90 11.44
CA ALA A 142 -6.27 -18.34 11.74
C ALA A 142 -5.53 -18.73 13.03
N GLN A 143 -4.50 -17.99 13.41
CA GLN A 143 -3.68 -18.28 14.59
C GLN A 143 -4.13 -17.55 15.86
N HIS A 144 -5.05 -16.57 15.74
CA HIS A 144 -5.41 -15.75 16.90
C HIS A 144 -6.22 -16.55 17.93
N PRO A 145 -5.78 -16.59 19.21
CA PRO A 145 -6.40 -17.44 20.24
C PRO A 145 -7.85 -17.07 20.56
N ASP A 146 -8.19 -15.77 20.43
CA ASP A 146 -9.52 -15.25 20.78
C ASP A 146 -10.50 -15.24 19.61
N LEU A 147 -10.09 -15.74 18.42
CA LEU A 147 -10.91 -15.67 17.23
C LEU A 147 -11.14 -17.05 16.62
N LYS A 148 -12.39 -17.35 16.28
CA LYS A 148 -12.76 -18.53 15.49
C LYS A 148 -13.54 -18.10 14.27
N VAL A 149 -12.89 -18.05 13.13
CA VAL A 149 -13.53 -17.79 11.85
C VAL A 149 -13.58 -19.06 11.02
N ALA A 150 -14.68 -19.25 10.31
CA ALA A 150 -14.90 -20.43 9.45
C ALA A 150 -13.90 -20.45 8.27
N ASP A 151 -13.60 -19.26 7.71
CA ASP A 151 -12.71 -19.10 6.58
C ASP A 151 -11.86 -17.81 6.78
N PRO A 152 -10.61 -17.95 7.26
CA PRO A 152 -9.71 -16.82 7.49
C PRO A 152 -9.38 -16.04 6.21
N GLU A 153 -9.31 -16.70 5.04
CA GLU A 153 -9.02 -16.03 3.78
C GLU A 153 -10.18 -15.14 3.34
N VAL A 154 -11.41 -15.64 3.39
CA VAL A 154 -12.60 -14.84 3.10
C VAL A 154 -12.73 -13.69 4.09
N THR A 155 -12.49 -13.94 5.38
CA THR A 155 -12.54 -12.91 6.42
C THR A 155 -11.51 -11.79 6.18
N ALA A 156 -10.28 -12.15 5.81
CA ALA A 156 -9.24 -11.17 5.45
C ALA A 156 -9.67 -10.31 4.25
N ARG A 157 -10.24 -10.93 3.20
CA ARG A 157 -10.75 -10.22 2.02
C ARG A 157 -11.92 -9.29 2.34
N LEU A 158 -12.84 -9.72 3.20
CA LEU A 158 -13.96 -8.87 3.65
C LEU A 158 -13.46 -7.68 4.45
N PHE A 159 -12.50 -7.90 5.35
CA PHE A 159 -11.92 -6.83 6.16
C PHE A 159 -11.19 -5.80 5.29
N VAL A 160 -10.21 -6.24 4.49
CA VAL A 160 -9.43 -5.34 3.61
C VAL A 160 -10.33 -4.70 2.56
N GLY A 161 -11.19 -5.48 1.90
CA GLY A 161 -12.10 -4.97 0.87
C GLY A 161 -13.07 -3.92 1.38
N SER A 162 -13.56 -4.06 2.62
CA SER A 162 -14.43 -3.05 3.25
C SER A 162 -13.69 -1.75 3.49
N MET A 163 -12.44 -1.80 3.97
CA MET A 163 -11.60 -0.61 4.18
C MET A 163 -11.22 0.06 2.85
N VAL A 164 -10.87 -0.72 1.84
CA VAL A 164 -10.59 -0.21 0.48
C VAL A 164 -11.83 0.46 -0.11
N HIS A 165 -13.02 -0.16 0.02
CA HIS A 165 -14.27 0.45 -0.44
C HIS A 165 -14.56 1.77 0.29
N TYR A 166 -14.39 1.80 1.61
CA TYR A 166 -14.52 3.04 2.39
C TYR A 166 -13.58 4.13 1.83
N GLY A 167 -12.30 3.80 1.65
CA GLY A 167 -11.32 4.73 1.11
C GLY A 167 -11.65 5.20 -0.32
N ILE A 168 -12.10 4.30 -1.20
CA ILE A 168 -12.53 4.66 -2.56
C ILE A 168 -13.67 5.68 -2.52
N ILE A 169 -14.73 5.42 -1.74
CA ILE A 169 -15.87 6.33 -1.66
C ILE A 169 -15.48 7.67 -1.03
N GLN A 170 -14.82 7.64 0.14
CA GLN A 170 -14.56 8.85 0.91
C GLN A 170 -13.41 9.71 0.34
N GLU A 171 -12.35 9.08 -0.21
CA GLU A 171 -11.12 9.77 -0.58
C GLU A 171 -10.91 9.86 -2.11
N ILE A 172 -11.14 8.78 -2.85
CA ILE A 172 -10.89 8.78 -4.31
C ILE A 172 -12.03 9.46 -5.05
N LEU A 173 -13.28 9.11 -4.71
CA LEU A 173 -14.47 9.64 -5.36
C LEU A 173 -15.04 10.90 -4.67
N HIS A 174 -14.34 11.43 -3.64
CA HIS A 174 -14.74 12.63 -2.90
C HIS A 174 -16.16 12.56 -2.33
N GLY A 175 -16.60 11.37 -1.94
CA GLY A 175 -17.98 11.08 -1.53
C GLY A 175 -18.37 11.54 -0.12
N ARG A 176 -17.46 12.14 0.67
CA ARG A 176 -17.69 12.53 2.08
C ARG A 176 -18.94 13.37 2.30
N ALA A 177 -19.26 14.28 1.37
CA ALA A 177 -20.43 15.15 1.48
C ALA A 177 -21.72 14.48 0.98
N ILE A 178 -21.62 13.45 0.16
CA ILE A 178 -22.76 12.79 -0.50
C ILE A 178 -23.20 11.56 0.28
N LEU A 179 -22.23 10.76 0.72
CA LEU A 179 -22.44 9.51 1.45
C LEU A 179 -21.55 9.49 2.70
N PRO A 180 -21.83 10.36 3.69
CA PRO A 180 -20.98 10.48 4.87
C PRO A 180 -21.00 9.21 5.70
N MET A 181 -19.82 8.75 6.11
CA MET A 181 -19.64 7.66 7.05
C MET A 181 -18.53 8.01 8.02
N ASP A 182 -18.88 8.06 9.32
CA ASP A 182 -17.90 8.26 10.38
C ASP A 182 -16.92 7.09 10.43
N ARG A 183 -15.64 7.39 10.52
CA ARG A 183 -14.53 6.42 10.45
C ARG A 183 -14.58 5.42 11.60
N ASP A 184 -14.73 5.92 12.82
CA ASP A 184 -14.69 5.07 14.00
C ASP A 184 -15.92 4.17 14.07
N ARG A 185 -17.09 4.72 13.73
CA ARG A 185 -18.33 3.94 13.59
C ARG A 185 -18.19 2.85 12.55
N PHE A 186 -17.57 3.14 11.40
CA PHE A 186 -17.32 2.14 10.34
C PHE A 186 -16.40 1.03 10.83
N VAL A 187 -15.25 1.40 11.43
CA VAL A 187 -14.26 0.45 11.93
C VAL A 187 -14.85 -0.43 13.03
N ASP A 188 -15.50 0.15 14.02
CA ASP A 188 -16.12 -0.60 15.12
C ASP A 188 -17.23 -1.54 14.62
N GLY A 189 -18.03 -1.10 13.64
CA GLY A 189 -19.05 -1.92 13.00
C GLY A 189 -18.48 -3.11 12.24
N LEU A 190 -17.44 -2.87 11.44
CA LEU A 190 -16.75 -3.93 10.68
C LEU A 190 -16.15 -4.98 11.62
N ILE A 191 -15.47 -4.54 12.67
CA ILE A 191 -14.85 -5.47 13.63
C ILE A 191 -15.89 -6.32 14.34
N LYS A 192 -17.01 -5.73 14.76
CA LYS A 192 -18.12 -6.47 15.38
C LYS A 192 -18.63 -7.61 14.49
N LEU A 193 -18.71 -7.38 13.17
CA LEU A 193 -19.14 -8.41 12.22
C LEU A 193 -18.14 -9.56 12.06
N ILE A 194 -16.85 -9.31 12.33
CA ILE A 194 -15.80 -10.31 12.19
C ILE A 194 -15.63 -11.15 13.48
N VAL A 195 -15.77 -10.51 14.64
CA VAL A 195 -15.50 -11.17 15.94
C VAL A 195 -16.77 -11.70 16.61
N SER A 196 -17.95 -11.50 16.03
CA SER A 196 -19.22 -12.08 16.49
C SER A 196 -19.34 -13.54 16.03
#